data_2c79c46d0ccda27975ef78937d82fc0a
#
_entry.id   2c79c46d0ccda27975ef78937d82fc0a
#
_cell.length_a   1.000
_cell.length_b   1.000
_cell.length_c   1.000
_cell.angle_alpha   90.00
_cell.angle_beta   90.00
_cell.angle_gamma   90.00
#
_symmetry.space_group_name_H-M   'P 1'
#
loop_
_entity.id
_entity.type
_entity.pdbx_description
1 polymer ?
#
loop_
_entity_poly.entity_id
_entity_poly.type
_entity_poly.pdbx_seq_one_letter_code
_entity_poly.pdbx_strand_id
1 'polypeptide(L)'
;MGKRRTKETKKRFKKRWIVLIVLLILLVAGGIYAARFMNKVEENGGGVQGIIATALGQDSTTLANLDPIYCLVVGKSEGMTDTILVCAYSPKTQEASMLSIPRDTFYGKNKDTATAFYKINALYSKGPKYLLKEVESILGIDIPYYAIIDTHGVIELVDALGGVMFDVPIDMYYNDPTQDLHINLKAGEQLIDGKKAEQLLRFRHNDDGSSYPIEYGDQDYGRMRTQREFIMATIEQKLKLSTITKINDIIEIVFKNLETNLVLDDVLDYVPYAVNFNVANLKSDRLPGNSEKCNGVWLFIKNEKTTKEVVKNLFKFDKEKDSNEEVEQIGEGIRVEILNASGDPDKVEKLQKDLKEKGYNISKITTTSVVELTTIIERKDHEETTDENLLSNFESEDINIIKGEESSSLDYTIILGEDF
;
A
#
# COMPACT_ATOMS: atom_id res chain seq x y z
N MET A 1 -9.61 45.90 74.00
CA MET A 1 -9.56 44.59 73.22
C MET A 1 -10.08 44.64 71.83
N GLY A 2 -10.32 45.79 71.21
CA GLY A 2 -11.02 45.93 69.87
C GLY A 2 -10.13 46.14 68.65
N LYS A 3 -8.85 46.49 68.75
CA LYS A 3 -8.01 46.85 67.58
C LYS A 3 -7.23 45.72 66.89
N ARG A 4 -7.11 44.55 67.49
CA ARG A 4 -6.37 43.40 66.85
C ARG A 4 -7.23 42.57 65.89
N ARG A 5 -8.55 42.46 66.10
CA ARG A 5 -9.46 41.65 65.23
C ARG A 5 -9.68 42.28 63.86
N THR A 6 -9.63 43.54 63.66
CA THR A 6 -9.86 44.25 62.40
C THR A 6 -8.66 44.20 61.44
N LYS A 7 -7.41 44.02 61.93
CA LYS A 7 -6.23 43.87 61.06
C LYS A 7 -6.10 42.43 60.46
N GLU A 8 -6.48 41.41 61.19
CA GLU A 8 -6.44 40.00 60.66
C GLU A 8 -7.51 39.71 59.61
N THR A 9 -8.68 40.24 59.79
CA THR A 9 -9.75 40.11 58.78
C THR A 9 -9.41 40.82 57.48
N LYS A 10 -8.81 42.00 57.49
CA LYS A 10 -8.34 42.75 56.31
C LYS A 10 -7.17 42.04 55.61
N LYS A 11 -6.27 41.32 56.31
CA LYS A 11 -5.18 40.55 55.76
C LYS A 11 -5.69 39.25 55.08
N ARG A 12 -6.69 38.55 55.65
CA ARG A 12 -7.34 37.40 55.12
C ARG A 12 -8.15 37.75 53.86
N PHE A 13 -8.83 38.89 53.83
CA PHE A 13 -9.59 39.36 52.67
C PHE A 13 -8.65 39.70 51.50
N LYS A 14 -7.53 40.39 51.73
CA LYS A 14 -6.54 40.67 50.68
C LYS A 14 -5.91 39.39 50.12
N LYS A 15 -5.59 38.38 50.96
CA LYS A 15 -5.08 37.09 50.48
C LYS A 15 -6.09 36.32 49.59
N ARG A 16 -7.37 36.35 49.92
CA ARG A 16 -8.43 35.73 49.11
C ARG A 16 -8.57 36.42 47.77
N TRP A 17 -8.51 37.73 47.69
CA TRP A 17 -8.54 38.47 46.44
C TRP A 17 -7.32 38.23 45.57
N ILE A 18 -6.12 38.10 46.15
CA ILE A 18 -4.90 37.75 45.41
C ILE A 18 -5.04 36.35 44.82
N VAL A 19 -5.55 35.36 45.55
CA VAL A 19 -5.78 34.01 45.07
C VAL A 19 -6.81 34.00 43.93
N LEU A 20 -7.90 34.75 44.04
CA LEU A 20 -8.90 34.89 42.97
C LEU A 20 -8.33 35.55 41.72
N ILE A 21 -7.50 36.56 41.83
CA ILE A 21 -6.83 37.23 40.71
C ILE A 21 -5.85 36.25 40.03
N VAL A 22 -5.06 35.50 40.80
CA VAL A 22 -4.16 34.48 40.25
C VAL A 22 -4.93 33.38 39.53
N LEU A 23 -6.04 32.90 40.09
CA LEU A 23 -6.92 31.92 39.41
C LEU A 23 -7.53 32.50 38.14
N LEU A 24 -7.95 33.77 38.15
CA LEU A 24 -8.47 34.43 36.95
C LEU A 24 -7.40 34.56 35.84
N ILE A 25 -6.17 34.93 36.23
CA ILE A 25 -5.04 35.00 35.30
C ILE A 25 -4.73 33.61 34.70
N LEU A 26 -4.74 32.56 35.52
CA LEU A 26 -4.53 31.19 35.05
C LEU A 26 -5.66 30.72 34.12
N LEU A 27 -6.91 31.08 34.40
CA LEU A 27 -8.05 30.79 33.54
C LEU A 27 -7.97 31.52 32.18
N VAL A 28 -7.61 32.82 32.23
CA VAL A 28 -7.42 33.62 31.01
C VAL A 28 -6.22 33.12 30.20
N ALA A 29 -5.10 32.84 30.85
CA ALA A 29 -3.91 32.28 30.18
C ALA A 29 -4.21 30.89 29.60
N GLY A 30 -4.90 30.02 30.36
CA GLY A 30 -5.36 28.72 29.88
C GLY A 30 -6.33 28.82 28.71
N GLY A 31 -7.27 29.79 28.77
CA GLY A 31 -8.19 30.06 27.65
C GLY A 31 -7.48 30.55 26.39
N ILE A 32 -6.49 31.45 26.53
CA ILE A 32 -5.66 31.93 25.42
C ILE A 32 -4.84 30.76 24.81
N TYR A 33 -4.24 29.94 25.68
CA TYR A 33 -3.48 28.77 25.25
C TYR A 33 -4.37 27.77 24.51
N ALA A 34 -5.53 27.46 25.06
CA ALA A 34 -6.50 26.56 24.41
C ALA A 34 -6.98 27.12 23.07
N ALA A 35 -7.29 28.42 22.99
CA ALA A 35 -7.68 29.06 21.74
C ALA A 35 -6.55 28.99 20.68
N ARG A 36 -5.30 29.27 21.07
CA ARG A 36 -4.14 29.18 20.20
C ARG A 36 -3.90 27.74 19.74
N PHE A 37 -4.03 26.79 20.65
CA PHE A 37 -3.93 25.36 20.32
C PHE A 37 -5.02 24.96 19.31
N MET A 38 -6.29 25.33 19.55
CA MET A 38 -7.39 25.01 18.65
C MET A 38 -7.25 25.66 17.27
N ASN A 39 -6.77 26.91 17.21
CA ASN A 39 -6.48 27.55 15.91
C ASN A 39 -5.41 26.76 15.13
N LYS A 40 -4.33 26.33 15.81
CA LYS A 40 -3.31 25.49 15.18
C LYS A 40 -3.85 24.13 14.77
N VAL A 41 -4.76 23.55 15.54
CA VAL A 41 -5.47 22.31 15.15
C VAL A 41 -6.25 22.50 13.85
N GLU A 42 -6.96 23.63 13.70
CA GLU A 42 -7.69 23.94 12.46
C GLU A 42 -6.75 24.19 11.29
N GLU A 43 -5.64 24.92 11.49
CA GLU A 43 -4.60 25.14 10.49
C GLU A 43 -3.97 23.82 10.00
N ASN A 44 -3.84 22.83 10.89
CA ASN A 44 -3.29 21.49 10.61
C ASN A 44 -4.35 20.49 10.10
N GLY A 45 -5.46 20.96 9.56
CA GLY A 45 -6.50 20.13 8.95
C GLY A 45 -7.66 19.77 9.87
N GLY A 46 -7.67 20.28 11.11
CA GLY A 46 -8.76 20.06 12.06
C GLY A 46 -8.89 18.63 12.58
N GLY A 47 -9.93 18.40 13.40
CA GLY A 47 -10.25 17.07 13.91
C GLY A 47 -9.10 16.39 14.66
N VAL A 48 -9.09 15.06 14.60
CA VAL A 48 -8.07 14.23 15.28
C VAL A 48 -6.68 14.42 14.68
N GLN A 49 -6.60 14.48 13.37
CA GLN A 49 -5.36 14.68 12.62
C GLN A 49 -4.69 15.99 13.02
N GLY A 50 -5.44 17.10 13.02
CA GLY A 50 -4.92 18.40 13.43
C GLY A 50 -4.48 18.44 14.90
N ILE A 51 -5.19 17.73 15.81
CA ILE A 51 -4.80 17.63 17.22
C ILE A 51 -3.43 16.94 17.34
N ILE A 52 -3.22 15.82 16.63
CA ILE A 52 -1.96 15.06 16.68
C ILE A 52 -0.83 15.85 16.04
N ALA A 53 -1.04 16.39 14.84
CA ALA A 53 -0.05 17.23 14.16
C ALA A 53 0.39 18.39 15.03
N THR A 54 -0.56 19.10 15.65
CA THR A 54 -0.28 20.21 16.58
C THR A 54 0.47 19.75 17.83
N ALA A 55 0.13 18.59 18.40
CA ALA A 55 0.80 18.03 19.57
C ALA A 55 2.25 17.60 19.26
N LEU A 56 2.50 17.13 18.03
CA LEU A 56 3.85 16.80 17.54
C LEU A 56 4.64 18.02 17.02
N GLY A 57 4.03 19.24 17.07
CA GLY A 57 4.70 20.46 16.65
C GLY A 57 4.76 20.68 15.15
N GLN A 58 4.01 19.89 14.37
CA GLN A 58 3.92 20.01 12.91
C GLN A 58 3.13 21.25 12.50
N ASP A 59 3.32 21.68 11.27
CA ASP A 59 2.59 22.78 10.65
C ASP A 59 1.76 22.32 9.43
N SER A 60 0.93 23.21 8.89
CA SER A 60 0.03 22.90 7.78
C SER A 60 0.74 22.56 6.45
N THR A 61 2.06 22.81 6.35
CA THR A 61 2.84 22.53 5.15
C THR A 61 3.41 21.10 5.15
N THR A 62 3.44 20.45 6.33
CA THR A 62 4.04 19.10 6.46
C THR A 62 3.41 18.10 5.53
N LEU A 63 2.08 18.01 5.45
CA LEU A 63 1.39 17.08 4.56
C LEU A 63 1.73 17.31 3.08
N ALA A 64 1.78 18.60 2.67
CA ALA A 64 2.08 18.95 1.27
C ALA A 64 3.48 18.47 0.85
N ASN A 65 4.41 18.39 1.81
CA ASN A 65 5.81 18.00 1.57
C ASN A 65 6.08 16.51 1.80
N LEU A 66 5.10 15.75 2.35
CA LEU A 66 5.27 14.31 2.56
C LEU A 66 5.04 13.55 1.25
N ASP A 67 6.08 12.90 0.76
CA ASP A 67 6.00 11.96 -0.35
C ASP A 67 5.55 10.57 0.14
N PRO A 68 5.08 9.69 -0.76
CA PRO A 68 4.83 8.30 -0.40
C PRO A 68 6.09 7.64 0.18
N ILE A 69 5.95 6.94 1.31
CA ILE A 69 7.06 6.21 1.93
C ILE A 69 7.06 4.76 1.45
N TYR A 70 8.24 4.27 1.05
CA TYR A 70 8.47 2.88 0.63
C TYR A 70 9.46 2.23 1.56
N CYS A 71 9.16 1.02 2.02
CA CYS A 71 9.99 0.29 2.95
C CYS A 71 10.04 -1.20 2.62
N LEU A 72 11.23 -1.77 2.54
CA LEU A 72 11.45 -3.22 2.50
C LEU A 72 11.38 -3.78 3.92
N VAL A 73 10.32 -4.53 4.22
CA VAL A 73 10.15 -5.19 5.52
C VAL A 73 10.59 -6.64 5.41
N VAL A 74 11.49 -7.05 6.30
CA VAL A 74 12.08 -8.38 6.30
C VAL A 74 11.89 -9.04 7.65
N GLY A 75 11.26 -10.21 7.65
CA GLY A 75 11.19 -11.09 8.81
C GLY A 75 12.31 -12.13 8.76
N LYS A 76 13.14 -12.17 9.81
CA LYS A 76 14.20 -13.18 9.94
C LYS A 76 13.92 -14.18 11.05
N SER A 77 14.27 -15.44 10.79
CA SER A 77 14.27 -16.52 11.75
C SER A 77 15.58 -17.29 11.58
N GLU A 78 16.30 -17.53 12.68
CA GLU A 78 17.58 -18.30 12.68
C GLU A 78 18.61 -17.83 11.63
N GLY A 79 18.70 -16.53 11.40
CA GLY A 79 19.66 -15.94 10.48
C GLY A 79 19.26 -16.01 8.99
N MET A 80 18.11 -16.57 8.66
CA MET A 80 17.54 -16.58 7.32
C MET A 80 16.34 -15.63 7.21
N THR A 81 16.12 -15.11 6.01
CA THR A 81 14.94 -14.27 5.73
C THR A 81 13.81 -15.13 5.19
N ASP A 82 12.76 -15.28 5.99
CA ASP A 82 11.59 -16.08 5.64
C ASP A 82 10.42 -15.23 5.11
N THR A 83 10.41 -13.96 5.44
CA THR A 83 9.39 -12.99 5.00
C THR A 83 10.10 -11.82 4.32
N ILE A 84 9.68 -11.49 3.11
CA ILE A 84 10.17 -10.34 2.35
C ILE A 84 8.94 -9.61 1.81
N LEU A 85 8.69 -8.40 2.31
CA LEU A 85 7.54 -7.57 1.95
C LEU A 85 8.04 -6.19 1.49
N VAL A 86 7.47 -5.67 0.42
CA VAL A 86 7.58 -4.24 0.10
C VAL A 86 6.29 -3.57 0.51
N CYS A 87 6.39 -2.62 1.42
CA CYS A 87 5.27 -1.85 1.94
C CYS A 87 5.40 -0.41 1.49
N ALA A 88 4.29 0.22 1.16
CA ALA A 88 4.26 1.63 0.86
C ALA A 88 2.98 2.29 1.40
N TYR A 89 3.09 3.57 1.73
CA TYR A 89 1.97 4.38 2.22
C TYR A 89 2.07 5.81 1.69
N SER A 90 0.96 6.32 1.17
CA SER A 90 0.81 7.71 0.74
C SER A 90 -0.09 8.46 1.72
N PRO A 91 0.43 9.45 2.45
CA PRO A 91 -0.40 10.27 3.36
C PRO A 91 -1.36 11.18 2.59
N LYS A 92 -1.05 11.55 1.35
CA LYS A 92 -1.88 12.43 0.51
C LYS A 92 -3.13 11.71 0.00
N THR A 93 -2.97 10.49 -0.52
CA THR A 93 -4.09 9.69 -1.07
C THR A 93 -4.76 8.80 -0.03
N GLN A 94 -4.17 8.64 1.16
CA GLN A 94 -4.60 7.70 2.19
C GLN A 94 -4.71 6.26 1.66
N GLU A 95 -3.77 5.89 0.78
CA GLU A 95 -3.63 4.54 0.24
C GLU A 95 -2.36 3.88 0.79
N ALA A 96 -2.41 2.59 0.96
CA ALA A 96 -1.25 1.77 1.29
C ALA A 96 -1.18 0.54 0.40
N SER A 97 0.00 -0.02 0.26
CA SER A 97 0.19 -1.26 -0.47
C SER A 97 1.24 -2.16 0.15
N MET A 98 1.10 -3.45 -0.12
CA MET A 98 1.97 -4.50 0.40
C MET A 98 2.16 -5.59 -0.64
N LEU A 99 3.41 -5.85 -1.03
CA LEU A 99 3.77 -6.91 -1.98
C LEU A 99 4.69 -7.94 -1.30
N SER A 100 4.23 -9.19 -1.23
CA SER A 100 5.07 -10.30 -0.76
C SER A 100 5.99 -10.79 -1.87
N ILE A 101 7.27 -10.94 -1.57
CA ILE A 101 8.27 -11.53 -2.46
C ILE A 101 8.62 -12.93 -1.95
N PRO A 102 8.38 -13.99 -2.73
CA PRO A 102 8.77 -15.33 -2.34
C PRO A 102 10.28 -15.41 -2.04
N ARG A 103 10.65 -15.99 -0.91
CA ARG A 103 12.05 -16.09 -0.47
C ARG A 103 12.95 -16.84 -1.45
N ASP A 104 12.37 -17.74 -2.25
CA ASP A 104 13.04 -18.54 -3.26
C ASP A 104 13.14 -17.85 -4.63
N THR A 105 12.75 -16.56 -4.71
CA THR A 105 12.82 -15.78 -5.95
C THR A 105 14.24 -15.81 -6.50
N PHE A 106 14.35 -16.22 -7.76
CA PHE A 106 15.62 -16.28 -8.47
C PHE A 106 16.12 -14.86 -8.76
N TYR A 107 17.35 -14.61 -8.40
CA TYR A 107 18.10 -13.46 -8.87
C TYR A 107 19.33 -13.94 -9.64
N GLY A 108 19.65 -13.35 -10.75
CA GLY A 108 20.79 -13.75 -11.56
C GLY A 108 20.45 -13.84 -13.04
N LYS A 109 21.43 -14.19 -13.85
CA LYS A 109 21.32 -14.13 -15.32
C LYS A 109 20.90 -15.45 -15.97
N ASN A 110 21.24 -16.59 -15.36
CA ASN A 110 21.00 -17.90 -15.95
C ASN A 110 20.49 -18.90 -14.90
N LYS A 111 19.22 -19.27 -15.01
CA LYS A 111 18.57 -20.22 -14.10
C LYS A 111 19.06 -21.66 -14.26
N ASP A 112 19.56 -22.05 -15.44
CA ASP A 112 19.97 -23.42 -15.72
C ASP A 112 21.27 -23.80 -15.01
N THR A 113 22.04 -22.83 -14.58
CA THR A 113 23.27 -22.99 -13.76
C THR A 113 23.09 -22.53 -12.32
N ALA A 114 21.87 -22.17 -11.93
CA ALA A 114 21.61 -21.62 -10.61
C ALA A 114 21.77 -22.68 -9.51
N THR A 115 22.19 -22.21 -8.35
CA THR A 115 22.26 -22.97 -7.10
C THR A 115 21.39 -22.31 -6.05
N ALA A 116 21.26 -22.86 -4.86
CA ALA A 116 20.52 -22.28 -3.77
C ALA A 116 21.00 -20.85 -3.38
N PHE A 117 22.23 -20.48 -3.69
CA PHE A 117 22.76 -19.14 -3.48
C PHE A 117 22.12 -18.06 -4.37
N TYR A 118 21.41 -18.46 -5.43
CA TYR A 118 20.68 -17.54 -6.31
C TYR A 118 19.22 -17.32 -5.89
N LYS A 119 18.84 -17.76 -4.71
CA LYS A 119 17.58 -17.39 -4.06
C LYS A 119 17.73 -16.05 -3.36
N ILE A 120 16.72 -15.19 -3.45
CA ILE A 120 16.79 -13.81 -2.93
C ILE A 120 17.08 -13.76 -1.43
N ASN A 121 16.56 -14.74 -0.65
CA ASN A 121 16.83 -14.84 0.78
C ASN A 121 18.32 -15.03 1.12
N ALA A 122 19.11 -15.63 0.22
CA ALA A 122 20.54 -15.81 0.43
C ALA A 122 21.31 -14.48 0.40
N LEU A 123 20.77 -13.45 -0.25
CA LEU A 123 21.43 -12.13 -0.33
C LEU A 123 21.53 -11.45 1.02
N TYR A 124 20.64 -11.74 1.95
CA TYR A 124 20.70 -11.15 3.28
C TYR A 124 22.03 -11.44 4.01
N SER A 125 22.65 -12.60 3.73
CA SER A 125 23.98 -12.94 4.28
C SER A 125 25.08 -11.95 3.90
N LYS A 126 24.87 -11.15 2.82
CA LYS A 126 25.77 -10.07 2.39
C LYS A 126 25.40 -8.72 3.03
N GLY A 127 24.29 -8.67 3.74
CA GLY A 127 23.73 -7.48 4.38
C GLY A 127 22.46 -6.96 3.74
N PRO A 128 21.65 -6.19 4.49
CA PRO A 128 20.33 -5.74 4.05
C PRO A 128 20.33 -4.91 2.77
N LYS A 129 21.35 -4.11 2.54
CA LYS A 129 21.49 -3.27 1.34
C LYS A 129 21.61 -4.07 0.04
N TYR A 130 22.15 -5.29 0.10
CA TYR A 130 22.23 -6.17 -1.09
C TYR A 130 20.85 -6.73 -1.43
N LEU A 131 20.09 -7.14 -0.41
CA LEU A 131 18.73 -7.60 -0.58
C LEU A 131 17.84 -6.47 -1.12
N LEU A 132 17.96 -5.27 -0.54
CA LEU A 132 17.21 -4.08 -0.96
C LEU A 132 17.42 -3.78 -2.45
N LYS A 133 18.69 -3.67 -2.88
CA LYS A 133 19.05 -3.39 -4.29
C LYS A 133 18.49 -4.42 -5.28
N GLU A 134 18.48 -5.68 -4.88
CA GLU A 134 17.92 -6.72 -5.74
C GLU A 134 16.39 -6.62 -5.82
N VAL A 135 15.73 -6.30 -4.71
CA VAL A 135 14.27 -6.06 -4.71
C VAL A 135 13.92 -4.85 -5.58
N GLU A 136 14.67 -3.76 -5.47
CA GLU A 136 14.53 -2.58 -6.36
C GLU A 136 14.69 -2.97 -7.84
N SER A 137 15.70 -3.77 -8.15
CA SER A 137 15.93 -4.28 -9.51
C SER A 137 14.80 -5.16 -10.02
N ILE A 138 14.23 -6.01 -9.15
CA ILE A 138 13.11 -6.90 -9.49
C ILE A 138 11.84 -6.11 -9.80
N LEU A 139 11.58 -5.05 -9.03
CA LEU A 139 10.33 -4.30 -9.10
C LEU A 139 10.42 -3.05 -9.99
N GLY A 140 11.64 -2.54 -10.23
CA GLY A 140 11.87 -1.30 -10.99
C GLY A 140 11.39 -0.04 -10.26
N ILE A 141 11.39 -0.04 -8.91
CA ILE A 141 11.06 1.11 -8.06
C ILE A 141 12.19 1.38 -7.07
N ASP A 142 12.32 2.63 -6.63
CA ASP A 142 13.24 3.03 -5.56
C ASP A 142 12.61 2.76 -4.19
N ILE A 143 13.37 2.15 -3.29
CA ILE A 143 12.92 1.78 -1.93
C ILE A 143 13.93 2.33 -0.94
N PRO A 144 13.76 3.57 -0.45
CA PRO A 144 14.76 4.24 0.37
C PRO A 144 15.00 3.60 1.74
N TYR A 145 13.99 2.88 2.26
CA TYR A 145 14.03 2.36 3.62
C TYR A 145 13.93 0.84 3.68
N TYR A 146 14.54 0.29 4.74
CA TYR A 146 14.35 -1.11 5.12
C TYR A 146 14.10 -1.22 6.63
N ALA A 147 13.36 -2.24 7.03
CA ALA A 147 13.09 -2.61 8.41
C ALA A 147 13.16 -4.14 8.55
N ILE A 148 14.06 -4.62 9.38
CA ILE A 148 14.29 -6.04 9.61
C ILE A 148 13.90 -6.35 11.05
N ILE A 149 12.99 -7.29 11.22
CA ILE A 149 12.50 -7.74 12.51
C ILE A 149 12.78 -9.24 12.66
N ASP A 150 13.26 -9.65 13.83
CA ASP A 150 13.36 -11.07 14.15
C ASP A 150 12.12 -11.57 14.91
N THR A 151 12.09 -12.87 15.14
CA THR A 151 10.99 -13.53 15.84
C THR A 151 10.74 -12.93 17.22
N HIS A 152 11.80 -12.58 17.96
CA HIS A 152 11.68 -11.98 19.28
C HIS A 152 11.02 -10.59 19.22
N GLY A 153 11.44 -9.78 18.26
CA GLY A 153 10.85 -8.46 18.02
C GLY A 153 9.36 -8.55 17.64
N VAL A 154 8.96 -9.55 16.87
CA VAL A 154 7.54 -9.79 16.56
C VAL A 154 6.75 -10.11 17.82
N ILE A 155 7.28 -10.98 18.69
CA ILE A 155 6.63 -11.34 19.97
C ILE A 155 6.45 -10.08 20.84
N GLU A 156 7.54 -9.33 21.08
CA GLU A 156 7.49 -8.11 21.90
C GLU A 156 6.52 -7.07 21.34
N LEU A 157 6.50 -6.89 20.02
CA LEU A 157 5.60 -5.94 19.36
C LEU A 157 4.12 -6.33 19.53
N VAL A 158 3.77 -7.59 19.24
CA VAL A 158 2.38 -8.05 19.35
C VAL A 158 1.89 -8.00 20.81
N ASP A 159 2.74 -8.35 21.77
CA ASP A 159 2.41 -8.25 23.20
C ASP A 159 2.24 -6.80 23.66
N ALA A 160 3.09 -5.87 23.21
CA ALA A 160 2.97 -4.45 23.48
C ALA A 160 1.66 -3.86 22.92
N LEU A 161 1.20 -4.36 21.78
CA LEU A 161 -0.09 -4.01 21.20
C LEU A 161 -1.28 -4.65 21.92
N GLY A 162 -1.05 -5.56 22.89
CA GLY A 162 -2.08 -6.29 23.64
C GLY A 162 -2.74 -7.40 22.82
N GLY A 163 -2.02 -8.01 21.90
CA GLY A 163 -2.50 -9.06 21.02
C GLY A 163 -3.45 -8.57 19.92
N VAL A 164 -3.76 -9.41 18.96
CA VAL A 164 -4.62 -9.12 17.79
C VAL A 164 -5.69 -10.21 17.67
N MET A 165 -6.96 -9.86 17.56
CA MET A 165 -8.01 -10.80 17.21
C MET A 165 -7.84 -11.22 15.75
N PHE A 166 -7.75 -12.51 15.49
CA PHE A 166 -7.50 -13.03 14.14
C PHE A 166 -8.22 -14.36 13.93
N ASP A 167 -8.81 -14.50 12.74
CA ASP A 167 -9.45 -15.76 12.32
C ASP A 167 -8.39 -16.68 11.73
N VAL A 168 -7.93 -17.65 12.51
CA VAL A 168 -6.92 -18.62 12.08
C VAL A 168 -7.53 -19.53 11.03
N PRO A 169 -6.98 -19.60 9.81
CA PRO A 169 -7.66 -20.21 8.66
C PRO A 169 -7.82 -21.72 8.74
N ILE A 170 -6.92 -22.41 9.43
CA ILE A 170 -6.93 -23.87 9.61
C ILE A 170 -6.35 -24.25 10.96
N ASP A 171 -6.57 -25.50 11.39
CA ASP A 171 -5.82 -26.10 12.51
C ASP A 171 -4.34 -26.20 12.13
N MET A 172 -3.45 -25.70 13.01
CA MET A 172 -2.01 -25.65 12.78
C MET A 172 -1.30 -26.48 13.86
N TYR A 173 -0.67 -27.57 13.44
CA TYR A 173 0.05 -28.52 14.30
C TYR A 173 1.42 -28.82 13.68
N TYR A 174 2.48 -28.25 14.23
CA TYR A 174 3.83 -28.51 13.75
C TYR A 174 4.84 -28.47 14.89
N ASN A 175 5.73 -29.46 14.92
CA ASN A 175 6.73 -29.59 15.96
C ASN A 175 8.13 -29.77 15.36
N ASP A 176 9.00 -28.77 15.50
CA ASP A 176 10.38 -28.81 15.10
C ASP A 176 11.30 -28.51 16.30
N PRO A 177 11.75 -29.54 17.03
CA PRO A 177 12.65 -29.35 18.18
C PRO A 177 14.00 -28.73 17.81
N THR A 178 14.42 -28.83 16.54
CA THR A 178 15.73 -28.26 16.10
C THR A 178 15.69 -26.74 16.02
N GLN A 179 14.48 -26.18 15.82
CA GLN A 179 14.22 -24.75 15.76
C GLN A 179 13.48 -24.22 17.00
N ASP A 180 13.34 -25.04 18.06
CA ASP A 180 12.50 -24.72 19.22
C ASP A 180 11.10 -24.19 18.81
N LEU A 181 10.55 -24.75 17.73
CA LEU A 181 9.29 -24.33 17.16
C LEU A 181 8.18 -25.33 17.45
N HIS A 182 7.23 -24.90 18.26
CA HIS A 182 6.05 -25.68 18.65
C HIS A 182 4.80 -24.92 18.25
N ILE A 183 4.16 -25.32 17.15
CA ILE A 183 2.93 -24.70 16.65
C ILE A 183 1.74 -25.56 17.10
N ASN A 184 0.79 -24.91 17.78
CA ASN A 184 -0.48 -25.51 18.20
C ASN A 184 -1.56 -24.42 18.24
N LEU A 185 -2.16 -24.13 17.09
CA LEU A 185 -3.25 -23.18 16.95
C LEU A 185 -4.47 -23.87 16.37
N LYS A 186 -5.64 -23.59 16.93
CA LYS A 186 -6.91 -24.04 16.39
C LYS A 186 -7.43 -23.04 15.35
N ALA A 187 -8.14 -23.52 14.34
CA ALA A 187 -8.87 -22.70 13.41
C ALA A 187 -9.93 -21.86 14.13
N GLY A 188 -10.24 -20.71 13.55
CA GLY A 188 -11.28 -19.80 14.02
C GLY A 188 -10.76 -18.56 14.76
N GLU A 189 -11.68 -17.68 15.09
CA GLU A 189 -11.39 -16.38 15.69
C GLU A 189 -10.84 -16.54 17.12
N GLN A 190 -9.66 -15.99 17.37
CA GLN A 190 -9.00 -16.02 18.67
C GLN A 190 -8.05 -14.85 18.86
N LEU A 191 -7.73 -14.55 20.12
CA LEU A 191 -6.68 -13.58 20.45
C LEU A 191 -5.30 -14.21 20.19
N ILE A 192 -4.56 -13.58 19.30
CA ILE A 192 -3.17 -13.90 18.98
C ILE A 192 -2.28 -12.96 19.77
N ASP A 193 -1.64 -13.48 20.81
CA ASP A 193 -0.55 -12.85 21.56
C ASP A 193 0.78 -13.01 20.82
N GLY A 194 1.88 -12.52 21.38
CA GLY A 194 3.18 -12.59 20.73
C GLY A 194 3.64 -14.01 20.43
N LYS A 195 3.44 -14.96 21.36
CA LYS A 195 3.81 -16.36 21.14
C LYS A 195 2.96 -17.04 20.06
N LYS A 196 1.67 -16.78 20.04
CA LYS A 196 0.79 -17.28 18.98
C LYS A 196 1.09 -16.60 17.64
N ALA A 197 1.50 -15.34 17.63
CA ALA A 197 1.93 -14.64 16.41
C ALA A 197 3.18 -15.31 15.80
N GLU A 198 4.17 -15.66 16.61
CA GLU A 198 5.30 -16.47 16.15
C GLU A 198 4.84 -17.75 15.45
N GLN A 199 3.95 -18.52 16.09
CA GLN A 199 3.42 -19.77 15.56
C GLN A 199 2.68 -19.53 14.23
N LEU A 200 1.76 -18.57 14.20
CA LEU A 200 0.93 -18.23 13.05
C LEU A 200 1.79 -17.82 11.83
N LEU A 201 2.76 -16.95 12.05
CA LEU A 201 3.57 -16.35 10.97
C LEU A 201 4.66 -17.29 10.43
N ARG A 202 5.02 -18.33 11.19
CA ARG A 202 5.99 -19.37 10.80
C ARG A 202 5.35 -20.61 10.22
N PHE A 203 4.05 -20.84 10.42
CA PHE A 203 3.36 -22.05 9.96
C PHE A 203 3.38 -22.17 8.42
N ARG A 204 3.66 -23.38 7.92
CA ARG A 204 3.66 -23.73 6.50
C ARG A 204 2.84 -24.99 6.22
N HIS A 205 3.00 -26.02 7.05
CA HIS A 205 2.32 -27.30 6.97
C HIS A 205 2.29 -27.97 8.34
N ASN A 206 1.38 -28.88 8.52
CA ASN A 206 1.28 -29.74 9.69
C ASN A 206 2.35 -30.84 9.67
N ASP A 207 2.54 -31.56 10.77
CA ASP A 207 3.44 -32.70 10.88
C ASP A 207 3.07 -33.87 9.94
N ASP A 208 1.79 -34.01 9.61
CA ASP A 208 1.27 -34.97 8.64
C ASP A 208 1.43 -34.55 7.17
N GLY A 209 2.00 -33.37 6.91
CA GLY A 209 2.21 -32.79 5.59
C GLY A 209 0.98 -32.05 5.03
N SER A 210 -0.17 -32.04 5.71
CA SER A 210 -1.31 -31.22 5.32
C SER A 210 -0.97 -29.73 5.48
N SER A 211 -1.61 -28.89 4.67
CA SER A 211 -1.35 -27.44 4.64
C SER A 211 -2.62 -26.67 4.35
N TYR A 212 -2.49 -25.38 4.06
CA TYR A 212 -3.61 -24.55 3.66
C TYR A 212 -4.34 -25.13 2.43
N PRO A 213 -5.65 -24.90 2.29
CA PRO A 213 -6.38 -25.24 1.09
C PRO A 213 -5.76 -24.57 -0.15
N ILE A 214 -5.85 -25.21 -1.32
CA ILE A 214 -5.26 -24.70 -2.58
C ILE A 214 -5.78 -23.29 -2.91
N GLU A 215 -7.07 -23.04 -2.68
CA GLU A 215 -7.73 -21.74 -2.90
C GLU A 215 -7.26 -20.64 -1.92
N TYR A 216 -6.75 -21.03 -0.74
CA TYR A 216 -6.11 -20.10 0.20
C TYR A 216 -4.66 -19.83 -0.17
N GLY A 217 -3.99 -20.80 -0.79
CA GLY A 217 -2.59 -20.81 -1.14
C GLY A 217 -1.84 -21.93 -0.42
N ASP A 218 -1.36 -22.93 -1.16
CA ASP A 218 -0.67 -24.08 -0.58
C ASP A 218 0.67 -23.69 0.09
N GLN A 219 0.99 -24.31 1.22
CA GLN A 219 2.27 -24.20 1.93
C GLN A 219 2.78 -22.75 2.10
N ASP A 220 3.85 -22.41 1.42
CA ASP A 220 4.52 -21.10 1.53
C ASP A 220 3.64 -19.94 1.04
N TYR A 221 2.79 -20.17 0.06
CA TYR A 221 1.85 -19.16 -0.45
C TYR A 221 0.75 -18.86 0.57
N GLY A 222 0.23 -19.88 1.25
CA GLY A 222 -0.71 -19.72 2.35
C GLY A 222 -0.09 -18.95 3.52
N ARG A 223 1.15 -19.26 3.88
CA ARG A 223 1.90 -18.51 4.90
C ARG A 223 2.02 -17.03 4.54
N MET A 224 2.46 -16.71 3.32
CA MET A 224 2.58 -15.32 2.88
C MET A 224 1.24 -14.58 2.90
N ARG A 225 0.14 -15.26 2.57
CA ARG A 225 -1.20 -14.69 2.68
C ARG A 225 -1.58 -14.43 4.12
N THR A 226 -1.41 -15.42 5.01
CA THR A 226 -1.68 -15.28 6.45
C THR A 226 -0.87 -14.13 7.07
N GLN A 227 0.40 -13.97 6.67
CA GLN A 227 1.25 -12.86 7.12
C GLN A 227 0.65 -11.50 6.73
N ARG A 228 0.21 -11.33 5.48
CA ARG A 228 -0.43 -10.09 5.03
C ARG A 228 -1.75 -9.83 5.75
N GLU A 229 -2.60 -10.84 5.87
CA GLU A 229 -3.89 -10.72 6.55
C GLU A 229 -3.73 -10.39 8.03
N PHE A 230 -2.72 -10.96 8.70
CA PHE A 230 -2.42 -10.64 10.10
C PHE A 230 -1.91 -9.20 10.27
N ILE A 231 -1.07 -8.71 9.36
CA ILE A 231 -0.63 -7.31 9.32
C ILE A 231 -1.84 -6.38 9.13
N MET A 232 -2.73 -6.70 8.18
CA MET A 232 -3.96 -5.92 7.94
C MET A 232 -4.86 -5.89 9.18
N ALA A 233 -5.09 -7.02 9.83
CA ALA A 233 -5.86 -7.11 11.07
C ALA A 233 -5.21 -6.31 12.23
N THR A 234 -3.87 -6.31 12.27
CA THR A 234 -3.12 -5.52 13.26
C THR A 234 -3.32 -4.03 13.03
N ILE A 235 -3.19 -3.58 11.80
CA ILE A 235 -3.41 -2.17 11.43
C ILE A 235 -4.85 -1.76 11.78
N GLU A 236 -5.85 -2.53 11.35
CA GLU A 236 -7.27 -2.24 11.58
C GLU A 236 -7.62 -2.11 13.06
N GLN A 237 -7.07 -3.00 13.89
CA GLN A 237 -7.41 -3.04 15.31
C GLN A 237 -6.59 -2.06 16.15
N LYS A 238 -5.34 -1.79 15.78
CA LYS A 238 -4.39 -1.06 16.61
C LYS A 238 -4.11 0.37 16.14
N LEU A 239 -4.31 0.67 14.86
CA LEU A 239 -4.16 2.04 14.34
C LEU A 239 -5.43 2.85 14.66
N LYS A 240 -5.63 3.15 15.94
CA LYS A 240 -6.80 3.88 16.46
C LYS A 240 -6.36 5.02 17.36
N LEU A 241 -7.23 6.03 17.49
CA LEU A 241 -7.00 7.19 18.37
C LEU A 241 -6.64 6.81 19.82
N SER A 242 -7.24 5.72 20.33
CA SER A 242 -6.94 5.22 21.69
C SER A 242 -5.51 4.70 21.85
N THR A 243 -4.86 4.32 20.76
CA THR A 243 -3.48 3.81 20.76
C THR A 243 -2.46 4.96 20.71
N ILE A 244 -2.86 6.15 20.26
CA ILE A 244 -1.98 7.33 20.14
C ILE A 244 -1.37 7.75 21.47
N THR A 245 -2.10 7.61 22.57
CA THR A 245 -1.56 7.93 23.89
C THR A 245 -0.38 7.04 24.29
N LYS A 246 -0.21 5.89 23.63
CA LYS A 246 0.89 4.94 23.81
C LYS A 246 1.82 4.89 22.60
N ILE A 247 1.66 5.79 21.63
CA ILE A 247 2.39 5.70 20.36
C ILE A 247 3.90 5.77 20.56
N ASN A 248 4.37 6.62 21.47
CA ASN A 248 5.79 6.75 21.77
C ASN A 248 6.36 5.46 22.36
N ASP A 249 5.64 4.79 23.27
CA ASP A 249 6.06 3.52 23.86
C ASP A 249 6.12 2.42 22.78
N ILE A 250 5.12 2.38 21.89
CA ILE A 250 5.07 1.41 20.78
C ILE A 250 6.21 1.66 19.79
N ILE A 251 6.45 2.91 19.42
CA ILE A 251 7.53 3.29 18.50
C ILE A 251 8.89 2.94 19.13
N GLU A 252 9.11 3.21 20.42
CA GLU A 252 10.33 2.85 21.12
C GLU A 252 10.57 1.33 21.09
N ILE A 253 9.53 0.52 21.37
CA ILE A 253 9.61 -0.96 21.28
C ILE A 253 9.92 -1.41 19.86
N VAL A 254 9.25 -0.81 18.84
CA VAL A 254 9.50 -1.11 17.44
C VAL A 254 10.96 -0.82 17.09
N PHE A 255 11.44 0.39 17.33
CA PHE A 255 12.81 0.77 16.96
C PHE A 255 13.89 0.00 17.72
N LYS A 256 13.63 -0.38 18.97
CA LYS A 256 14.54 -1.24 19.75
C LYS A 256 14.73 -2.62 19.10
N ASN A 257 13.70 -3.14 18.43
CA ASN A 257 13.66 -4.49 17.86
C ASN A 257 13.85 -4.51 16.32
N LEU A 258 14.13 -3.37 15.70
CA LEU A 258 14.38 -3.26 14.27
C LEU A 258 15.85 -2.98 13.96
N GLU A 259 16.38 -3.73 12.98
CA GLU A 259 17.55 -3.29 12.23
C GLU A 259 17.03 -2.46 11.04
N THR A 260 17.27 -1.15 11.02
CA THR A 260 16.67 -0.26 10.04
C THR A 260 17.54 0.95 9.72
N ASN A 261 17.34 1.55 8.56
CA ASN A 261 17.85 2.88 8.22
C ASN A 261 16.79 3.99 8.34
N LEU A 262 15.58 3.66 8.82
CA LEU A 262 14.57 4.66 9.16
C LEU A 262 15.06 5.52 10.33
N VAL A 263 14.78 6.81 10.28
CA VAL A 263 15.00 7.73 11.39
C VAL A 263 13.66 7.99 12.08
N LEU A 264 13.68 8.07 13.41
CA LEU A 264 12.47 8.22 14.20
C LEU A 264 11.66 9.46 13.80
N ASP A 265 12.37 10.58 13.59
CA ASP A 265 11.73 11.85 13.24
C ASP A 265 10.99 11.76 11.91
N ASP A 266 11.57 11.07 10.90
CA ASP A 266 10.93 10.86 9.60
C ASP A 266 9.61 10.08 9.75
N VAL A 267 9.57 9.07 10.64
CA VAL A 267 8.37 8.26 10.89
C VAL A 267 7.29 9.08 11.61
N LEU A 268 7.70 9.93 12.57
CA LEU A 268 6.77 10.75 13.34
C LEU A 268 5.98 11.73 12.45
N ASP A 269 6.53 12.17 11.34
CA ASP A 269 5.85 13.05 10.39
C ASP A 269 4.63 12.38 9.73
N TYR A 270 4.64 11.06 9.59
CA TYR A 270 3.52 10.30 9.00
C TYR A 270 2.42 9.92 10.01
N VAL A 271 2.73 9.91 11.32
CA VAL A 271 1.81 9.43 12.37
C VAL A 271 0.44 10.12 12.35
N PRO A 272 0.33 11.47 12.24
CA PRO A 272 -0.97 12.14 12.27
C PRO A 272 -1.90 11.71 11.14
N TYR A 273 -1.33 11.37 9.99
CA TYR A 273 -2.07 10.97 8.78
C TYR A 273 -2.41 9.49 8.81
N ALA A 274 -1.52 8.66 9.34
CA ALA A 274 -1.72 7.22 9.46
C ALA A 274 -2.88 6.86 10.41
N VAL A 275 -3.14 7.66 11.43
CA VAL A 275 -4.20 7.40 12.42
C VAL A 275 -5.61 7.34 11.82
N ASN A 276 -5.85 8.06 10.74
CA ASN A 276 -7.12 8.07 10.03
C ASN A 276 -7.14 7.08 8.85
N PHE A 277 -6.07 6.29 8.68
CA PHE A 277 -5.96 5.34 7.60
C PHE A 277 -7.04 4.27 7.71
N ASN A 278 -7.76 4.05 6.62
CA ASN A 278 -8.74 2.97 6.50
C ASN A 278 -8.07 1.77 5.83
N VAL A 279 -8.06 0.63 6.52
CA VAL A 279 -7.46 -0.61 6.01
C VAL A 279 -8.09 -1.08 4.70
N ALA A 280 -9.32 -0.67 4.38
CA ALA A 280 -9.94 -0.92 3.08
C ALA A 280 -9.17 -0.30 1.90
N ASN A 281 -8.33 0.71 2.17
CA ASN A 281 -7.45 1.35 1.18
C ASN A 281 -6.07 0.66 1.10
N LEU A 282 -5.86 -0.46 1.80
CA LEU A 282 -4.64 -1.24 1.72
C LEU A 282 -4.79 -2.32 0.65
N LYS A 283 -4.03 -2.20 -0.42
CA LYS A 283 -3.93 -3.20 -1.48
C LYS A 283 -2.80 -4.18 -1.15
N SER A 284 -3.02 -5.47 -1.32
CA SER A 284 -1.98 -6.45 -1.07
C SER A 284 -1.94 -7.55 -2.13
N ASP A 285 -0.74 -7.95 -2.52
CA ASP A 285 -0.53 -9.01 -3.51
C ASP A 285 0.79 -9.75 -3.24
N ARG A 286 1.09 -10.70 -4.08
CA ARG A 286 2.34 -11.46 -4.13
C ARG A 286 3.00 -11.26 -5.50
N LEU A 287 4.34 -11.23 -5.52
CA LEU A 287 5.10 -11.19 -6.76
C LEU A 287 4.60 -12.30 -7.72
N PRO A 288 4.19 -11.96 -8.94
CA PRO A 288 3.70 -12.94 -9.92
C PRO A 288 4.84 -13.82 -10.44
N GLY A 289 4.55 -15.09 -10.63
CA GLY A 289 5.53 -16.07 -11.14
C GLY A 289 5.20 -17.47 -10.69
N ASN A 290 6.09 -18.41 -11.04
CA ASN A 290 5.93 -19.83 -10.76
C ASN A 290 7.19 -20.43 -10.15
N SER A 291 7.02 -21.49 -9.35
CA SER A 291 8.14 -22.29 -8.86
C SER A 291 8.56 -23.31 -9.92
N GLU A 292 9.84 -23.31 -10.27
CA GLU A 292 10.44 -24.23 -11.23
C GLU A 292 11.64 -24.93 -10.59
N LYS A 293 11.87 -26.18 -10.98
CA LYS A 293 13.07 -26.93 -10.59
C LYS A 293 14.18 -26.72 -11.61
N CYS A 294 15.15 -25.89 -11.31
CA CYS A 294 16.27 -25.55 -12.18
C CYS A 294 17.57 -26.09 -11.56
N ASN A 295 18.38 -26.82 -12.31
CA ASN A 295 19.65 -27.41 -11.86
C ASN A 295 19.52 -28.15 -10.50
N GLY A 296 18.41 -28.87 -10.29
CA GLY A 296 18.16 -29.63 -9.05
C GLY A 296 17.62 -28.79 -7.87
N VAL A 297 17.53 -27.48 -8.00
CA VAL A 297 17.05 -26.54 -6.95
C VAL A 297 15.69 -25.96 -7.34
N TRP A 298 14.79 -25.88 -6.39
CA TRP A 298 13.53 -25.15 -6.57
C TRP A 298 13.78 -23.64 -6.49
N LEU A 299 13.39 -22.92 -7.55
CA LEU A 299 13.49 -21.48 -7.68
C LEU A 299 12.11 -20.91 -8.02
N PHE A 300 11.81 -19.73 -7.50
CA PHE A 300 10.65 -18.97 -7.94
C PHE A 300 11.07 -18.02 -9.07
N ILE A 301 10.50 -18.23 -10.25
CA ILE A 301 10.78 -17.43 -11.44
C ILE A 301 9.66 -16.41 -11.62
N LYS A 302 10.00 -15.12 -11.51
CA LYS A 302 9.04 -14.03 -11.68
C LYS A 302 8.53 -13.95 -13.12
N ASN A 303 7.31 -13.51 -13.30
CA ASN A 303 6.77 -13.15 -14.60
C ASN A 303 6.99 -11.65 -14.83
N GLU A 304 7.82 -11.28 -15.81
CA GLU A 304 8.22 -9.90 -16.05
C GLU A 304 7.04 -8.99 -16.40
N LYS A 305 6.12 -9.45 -17.27
CA LYS A 305 4.97 -8.64 -17.72
C LYS A 305 4.03 -8.36 -16.56
N THR A 306 3.52 -9.39 -15.92
CA THR A 306 2.57 -9.24 -14.81
C THR A 306 3.20 -8.59 -13.57
N THR A 307 4.52 -8.69 -13.38
CA THR A 307 5.22 -7.93 -12.31
C THR A 307 5.09 -6.44 -12.53
N LYS A 308 5.30 -5.94 -13.76
CA LYS A 308 5.15 -4.51 -14.07
C LYS A 308 3.72 -4.02 -13.80
N GLU A 309 2.72 -4.81 -14.17
CA GLU A 309 1.30 -4.50 -13.94
C GLU A 309 0.99 -4.43 -12.44
N VAL A 310 1.43 -5.43 -11.66
CA VAL A 310 1.23 -5.46 -10.20
C VAL A 310 1.95 -4.28 -9.53
N VAL A 311 3.18 -3.97 -9.91
CA VAL A 311 3.93 -2.81 -9.39
C VAL A 311 3.19 -1.51 -9.69
N LYS A 312 2.71 -1.32 -10.91
CA LYS A 312 1.93 -0.15 -11.30
C LYS A 312 0.65 -0.02 -10.45
N ASN A 313 -0.06 -1.11 -10.21
CA ASN A 313 -1.31 -1.11 -9.46
C ASN A 313 -1.12 -0.89 -7.95
N LEU A 314 0.00 -1.36 -7.38
CA LEU A 314 0.26 -1.28 -5.95
C LEU A 314 1.02 -0.01 -5.54
N PHE A 315 1.96 0.45 -6.35
CA PHE A 315 2.95 1.44 -5.93
C PHE A 315 2.86 2.79 -6.65
N LYS A 316 1.92 2.98 -7.57
CA LYS A 316 1.58 4.30 -8.08
C LYS A 316 0.44 4.90 -7.25
N PHE A 317 0.76 5.78 -6.33
CA PHE A 317 -0.18 6.48 -5.45
C PHE A 317 -0.70 7.79 -6.04
N ASP A 318 0.03 8.36 -6.99
CA ASP A 318 -0.32 9.64 -7.57
C ASP A 318 -1.48 9.47 -8.55
N LYS A 319 -2.68 9.76 -8.02
CA LYS A 319 -3.74 10.38 -8.81
C LYS A 319 -3.62 11.90 -8.78
N GLU A 320 -2.48 12.47 -8.40
CA GLU A 320 -2.19 13.79 -8.88
C GLU A 320 -2.20 13.66 -10.40
N LYS A 321 -3.13 14.38 -11.03
CA LYS A 321 -3.02 14.72 -12.41
C LYS A 321 -1.53 14.92 -12.68
N ASP A 322 -0.87 13.92 -13.21
CA ASP A 322 0.26 14.12 -14.07
C ASP A 322 -0.27 14.98 -15.24
N SER A 323 -0.36 16.28 -14.92
CA SER A 323 -0.35 17.30 -15.95
C SER A 323 1.00 17.27 -16.67
N ASN A 324 1.82 16.20 -16.45
CA ASN A 324 3.09 15.87 -17.08
C ASN A 324 3.39 14.35 -17.05
N GLU A 325 2.43 13.42 -16.84
CA GLU A 325 2.47 12.32 -17.77
C GLU A 325 2.28 13.04 -19.12
N GLU A 326 3.29 13.09 -19.95
CA GLU A 326 3.08 12.77 -21.34
C GLU A 326 2.19 11.52 -21.28
N VAL A 327 0.86 11.69 -21.27
CA VAL A 327 -0.02 10.76 -21.93
C VAL A 327 0.68 10.64 -23.25
N GLU A 328 1.46 9.56 -23.45
CA GLU A 328 1.89 9.17 -24.76
C GLU A 328 0.60 9.34 -25.52
N GLN A 329 0.54 10.40 -26.32
CA GLN A 329 -0.67 10.71 -27.10
C GLN A 329 -0.64 9.64 -28.18
N ILE A 330 -0.95 8.42 -27.75
CA ILE A 330 -0.94 7.18 -28.53
C ILE A 330 -1.66 7.41 -29.85
N GLY A 331 -2.64 8.30 -29.83
CA GLY A 331 -3.39 8.75 -30.99
C GLY A 331 -2.93 10.06 -31.60
N GLU A 332 -1.77 10.67 -31.19
CA GLU A 332 -1.34 11.94 -31.73
C GLU A 332 -1.08 11.85 -33.24
N GLY A 333 -1.78 12.69 -33.97
CA GLY A 333 -1.73 12.70 -35.43
C GLY A 333 -2.67 11.71 -36.11
N ILE A 334 -3.31 10.78 -35.38
CA ILE A 334 -4.25 9.80 -35.92
C ILE A 334 -5.66 10.40 -36.02
N ARG A 335 -6.23 10.39 -37.21
CA ARG A 335 -7.55 10.97 -37.52
C ARG A 335 -8.60 9.89 -37.66
N VAL A 336 -9.62 9.99 -36.83
CA VAL A 336 -10.69 8.97 -36.72
C VAL A 336 -12.04 9.58 -37.12
N GLU A 337 -12.80 8.86 -37.93
CA GLU A 337 -14.23 9.07 -38.15
C GLU A 337 -15.03 8.03 -37.36
N ILE A 338 -16.11 8.48 -36.68
CA ILE A 338 -17.02 7.59 -35.97
C ILE A 338 -18.36 7.56 -36.69
N LEU A 339 -18.79 6.39 -37.12
CA LEU A 339 -20.14 6.13 -37.64
C LEU A 339 -20.96 5.48 -36.52
N ASN A 340 -21.86 6.24 -35.91
CA ASN A 340 -22.76 5.70 -34.90
C ASN A 340 -23.80 4.77 -35.52
N ALA A 341 -23.57 3.50 -35.42
CA ALA A 341 -24.47 2.44 -35.80
C ALA A 341 -24.95 1.62 -34.59
N SER A 342 -24.76 2.11 -33.36
CA SER A 342 -25.23 1.47 -32.12
C SER A 342 -26.69 1.78 -31.80
N GLY A 343 -27.26 2.81 -32.42
CA GLY A 343 -28.57 3.33 -32.06
C GLY A 343 -28.61 4.14 -30.73
N ASP A 344 -27.48 4.20 -30.00
CA ASP A 344 -27.35 4.86 -28.69
C ASP A 344 -26.34 6.03 -28.78
N PRO A 345 -26.76 7.27 -28.56
CA PRO A 345 -25.86 8.43 -28.54
C PRO A 345 -24.88 8.44 -27.37
N ASP A 346 -25.22 7.85 -26.20
CA ASP A 346 -24.37 7.88 -25.00
C ASP A 346 -23.12 7.02 -25.22
N LYS A 347 -23.23 5.92 -25.97
CA LYS A 347 -22.09 5.10 -26.38
C LYS A 347 -21.06 5.86 -27.21
N VAL A 348 -21.54 6.71 -28.11
CA VAL A 348 -20.66 7.57 -28.92
C VAL A 348 -19.96 8.62 -28.07
N GLU A 349 -20.69 9.24 -27.12
CA GLU A 349 -20.11 10.24 -26.23
C GLU A 349 -19.00 9.63 -25.37
N LYS A 350 -19.22 8.41 -24.82
CA LYS A 350 -18.21 7.63 -24.10
C LYS A 350 -16.96 7.41 -24.97
N LEU A 351 -17.13 6.80 -26.13
CA LEU A 351 -16.01 6.52 -27.05
C LEU A 351 -15.28 7.78 -27.48
N GLN A 352 -16.02 8.86 -27.78
CA GLN A 352 -15.44 10.14 -28.16
C GLN A 352 -14.55 10.71 -27.05
N LYS A 353 -14.99 10.60 -25.80
CA LYS A 353 -14.22 11.05 -24.64
C LYS A 353 -12.95 10.23 -24.48
N ASP A 354 -13.05 8.92 -24.51
CA ASP A 354 -11.94 7.99 -24.30
C ASP A 354 -10.85 8.17 -25.41
N LEU A 355 -11.26 8.28 -26.66
CA LEU A 355 -10.33 8.54 -27.78
C LEU A 355 -9.67 9.92 -27.70
N LYS A 356 -10.40 10.97 -27.31
CA LYS A 356 -9.82 12.31 -27.14
C LYS A 356 -8.83 12.39 -26.00
N GLU A 357 -9.10 11.69 -24.88
CA GLU A 357 -8.19 11.62 -23.74
C GLU A 357 -6.87 10.93 -24.12
N LYS A 358 -6.90 10.01 -25.09
CA LYS A 358 -5.72 9.32 -25.63
C LYS A 358 -5.07 10.06 -26.84
N GLY A 359 -5.54 11.25 -27.20
CA GLY A 359 -4.93 12.10 -28.23
C GLY A 359 -5.41 11.89 -29.66
N TYR A 360 -6.39 11.00 -29.91
CA TYR A 360 -6.96 10.81 -31.25
C TYR A 360 -7.74 12.03 -31.73
N ASN A 361 -7.54 12.38 -33.00
CA ASN A 361 -8.27 13.49 -33.64
C ASN A 361 -9.56 12.97 -34.30
N ILE A 362 -10.70 13.27 -33.67
CA ILE A 362 -12.01 12.86 -34.20
C ILE A 362 -12.45 13.87 -35.24
N SER A 363 -12.30 13.50 -36.52
CA SER A 363 -12.58 14.39 -37.67
C SER A 363 -14.07 14.53 -37.94
N LYS A 364 -14.87 13.47 -37.66
CA LYS A 364 -16.30 13.48 -37.96
C LYS A 364 -17.03 12.42 -37.15
N ILE A 365 -18.29 12.72 -36.78
CA ILE A 365 -19.24 11.78 -36.20
C ILE A 365 -20.50 11.82 -37.05
N THR A 366 -20.99 10.66 -37.50
CA THR A 366 -22.21 10.54 -38.31
C THR A 366 -23.05 9.38 -37.80
N THR A 367 -24.37 9.58 -37.70
CA THR A 367 -25.30 8.48 -37.35
C THR A 367 -25.70 7.73 -38.63
N THR A 368 -25.71 6.41 -38.56
CA THR A 368 -26.10 5.53 -39.67
C THR A 368 -27.07 4.45 -39.19
N SER A 369 -27.41 3.51 -40.05
CA SER A 369 -28.28 2.38 -39.70
C SER A 369 -27.59 1.49 -38.64
N VAL A 370 -28.37 0.99 -37.69
CA VAL A 370 -27.90 0.12 -36.60
C VAL A 370 -27.29 -1.17 -37.15
N VAL A 371 -26.15 -1.56 -36.58
CA VAL A 371 -25.45 -2.82 -36.82
C VAL A 371 -25.16 -3.53 -35.49
N GLU A 372 -25.11 -4.86 -35.51
CA GLU A 372 -24.91 -5.64 -34.30
C GLU A 372 -23.47 -5.51 -33.77
N LEU A 373 -22.48 -5.56 -34.70
CA LEU A 373 -21.06 -5.63 -34.34
C LEU A 373 -20.31 -4.36 -34.71
N THR A 374 -19.42 -3.92 -33.82
CA THR A 374 -18.47 -2.86 -34.06
C THR A 374 -17.41 -3.31 -35.05
N THR A 375 -17.10 -2.43 -36.02
CA THR A 375 -16.08 -2.69 -37.04
C THR A 375 -15.16 -1.50 -37.15
N ILE A 376 -13.85 -1.74 -37.18
CA ILE A 376 -12.82 -0.72 -37.39
C ILE A 376 -12.23 -0.93 -38.79
N ILE A 377 -12.20 0.15 -39.58
CA ILE A 377 -11.66 0.14 -40.93
C ILE A 377 -10.39 0.98 -40.95
N GLU A 378 -9.26 0.34 -41.19
CA GLU A 378 -7.98 1.01 -41.44
C GLU A 378 -8.01 1.69 -42.82
N ARG A 379 -7.71 2.99 -42.87
CA ARG A 379 -7.68 3.81 -44.06
C ARG A 379 -6.27 4.20 -44.52
N LYS A 380 -5.26 3.91 -43.68
CA LYS A 380 -3.84 3.98 -43.95
C LYS A 380 -3.13 2.85 -43.24
N ASP A 381 -2.04 2.37 -43.83
CA ASP A 381 -1.20 1.36 -43.17
C ASP A 381 -0.52 1.97 -41.93
N HIS A 382 -0.75 1.33 -40.79
CA HIS A 382 -0.12 1.66 -39.51
C HIS A 382 0.68 0.46 -38.97
N GLU A 383 1.52 0.73 -37.97
CA GLU A 383 2.21 -0.34 -37.25
C GLU A 383 1.22 -1.13 -36.37
N GLU A 384 1.44 -2.41 -36.18
CA GLU A 384 0.61 -3.32 -35.39
C GLU A 384 0.35 -2.77 -33.97
N THR A 385 1.34 -2.11 -33.36
CA THR A 385 1.21 -1.45 -32.05
C THR A 385 0.18 -0.31 -32.03
N THR A 386 0.00 0.40 -33.15
CA THR A 386 -1.01 1.46 -33.30
C THR A 386 -2.41 0.84 -33.36
N ASP A 387 -2.58 -0.25 -34.08
CA ASP A 387 -3.83 -1.00 -34.16
C ASP A 387 -4.22 -1.60 -32.80
N GLU A 388 -3.29 -2.22 -32.07
CA GLU A 388 -3.51 -2.74 -30.72
C GLU A 388 -3.93 -1.64 -29.75
N ASN A 389 -3.31 -0.47 -29.82
CA ASN A 389 -3.66 0.67 -29.00
C ASN A 389 -5.07 1.21 -29.29
N LEU A 390 -5.50 1.22 -30.54
CA LEU A 390 -6.86 1.61 -30.90
C LEU A 390 -7.87 0.57 -30.38
N LEU A 391 -7.60 -0.72 -30.56
CA LEU A 391 -8.44 -1.83 -30.08
C LEU A 391 -8.61 -1.82 -28.55
N SER A 392 -7.61 -1.35 -27.82
CA SER A 392 -7.68 -1.25 -26.34
C SER A 392 -8.79 -0.33 -25.80
N ASN A 393 -9.48 0.40 -26.65
CA ASN A 393 -10.63 1.24 -26.26
C ASN A 393 -11.96 0.49 -26.26
N PHE A 394 -11.95 -0.78 -26.63
CA PHE A 394 -13.14 -1.60 -26.75
C PHE A 394 -13.05 -2.79 -25.80
N GLU A 395 -14.18 -3.14 -25.17
CA GLU A 395 -14.26 -4.24 -24.21
C GLU A 395 -14.48 -5.61 -24.90
N SER A 396 -14.94 -5.60 -26.14
CA SER A 396 -15.22 -6.82 -26.91
C SER A 396 -13.96 -7.40 -27.56
N GLU A 397 -13.72 -8.70 -27.36
CA GLU A 397 -12.62 -9.43 -27.98
C GLU A 397 -12.88 -9.75 -29.49
N ASP A 398 -14.10 -9.54 -29.96
CA ASP A 398 -14.54 -9.89 -31.32
C ASP A 398 -14.35 -8.74 -32.34
N ILE A 399 -13.79 -7.60 -31.92
CA ILE A 399 -13.55 -6.45 -32.81
C ILE A 399 -12.26 -6.64 -33.58
N ASN A 400 -12.36 -6.57 -34.90
CA ASN A 400 -11.23 -6.69 -35.82
C ASN A 400 -11.03 -5.42 -36.62
N ILE A 401 -9.76 -5.09 -36.91
CA ILE A 401 -9.41 -4.08 -37.89
C ILE A 401 -9.34 -4.72 -39.28
N ILE A 402 -10.10 -4.14 -40.18
CA ILE A 402 -10.09 -4.55 -41.61
C ILE A 402 -9.54 -3.45 -42.49
N LYS A 403 -8.80 -3.82 -43.55
CA LYS A 403 -8.31 -2.82 -44.53
C LYS A 403 -9.46 -2.35 -45.40
N GLY A 404 -9.60 -1.03 -45.53
CA GLY A 404 -10.55 -0.36 -46.39
C GLY A 404 -9.90 0.38 -47.56
N GLU A 405 -10.68 1.19 -48.26
CA GLU A 405 -10.13 2.09 -49.26
C GLU A 405 -9.28 3.16 -48.61
N GLU A 406 -8.11 3.46 -49.20
CA GLU A 406 -7.18 4.47 -48.68
C GLU A 406 -7.82 5.87 -48.66
N SER A 407 -7.54 6.60 -47.58
CA SER A 407 -7.99 7.98 -47.38
C SER A 407 -6.81 8.90 -47.07
N SER A 408 -6.73 10.02 -47.77
CA SER A 408 -5.74 11.07 -47.47
C SER A 408 -6.10 11.88 -46.21
N SER A 409 -7.38 11.81 -45.76
CA SER A 409 -7.92 12.65 -44.68
C SER A 409 -8.24 11.89 -43.39
N LEU A 410 -8.30 10.55 -43.43
CA LEU A 410 -8.63 9.67 -42.31
C LEU A 410 -7.60 8.57 -42.19
N ASP A 411 -7.34 8.15 -40.96
CA ASP A 411 -6.50 7.03 -40.64
C ASP A 411 -7.36 5.81 -40.31
N TYR A 412 -8.47 6.01 -39.56
CA TYR A 412 -9.45 4.97 -39.25
C TYR A 412 -10.89 5.46 -39.38
N THR A 413 -11.80 4.54 -39.70
CA THR A 413 -13.25 4.72 -39.59
C THR A 413 -13.77 3.67 -38.62
N ILE A 414 -14.40 4.08 -37.54
CA ILE A 414 -15.03 3.21 -36.53
C ILE A 414 -16.53 3.18 -36.81
N ILE A 415 -17.07 2.02 -37.12
CA ILE A 415 -18.50 1.76 -37.19
C ILE A 415 -18.89 1.17 -35.84
N LEU A 416 -19.51 1.98 -34.97
CA LEU A 416 -19.83 1.60 -33.60
C LEU A 416 -21.15 0.83 -33.57
N GLY A 417 -21.10 -0.46 -33.25
CA GLY A 417 -22.24 -1.36 -33.17
C GLY A 417 -22.95 -1.40 -31.81
N GLU A 418 -23.91 -2.30 -31.69
CA GLU A 418 -24.65 -2.52 -30.43
C GLU A 418 -23.81 -3.24 -29.36
N ASP A 419 -22.73 -3.89 -29.75
CA ASP A 419 -21.81 -4.64 -28.89
C ASP A 419 -20.80 -3.80 -28.09
N PHE A 420 -20.76 -2.49 -28.32
CA PHE A 420 -19.90 -1.55 -27.57
C PHE A 420 -20.47 -1.13 -26.23
#